data_989a05f0abd23d154624652ac35b21b5
#
_entry.id   989a05f0abd23d154624652ac35b21b5
#
_cell.length_a   1.000
_cell.length_b   1.000
_cell.length_c   1.000
_cell.angle_alpha   90.00
_cell.angle_beta   90.00
_cell.angle_gamma   90.00
#
_symmetry.space_group_name_H-M   'P 1'
#
loop_
_entity.id
_entity.type
_entity.pdbx_description
1 polymer ?
#
loop_
_entity_poly.entity_id
_entity_poly.type
_entity_poly.pdbx_seq_one_letter_code
_entity_poly.pdbx_strand_id
1 'polypeptide(L)'
;MQGMPLFERACVVRAPIADVFAFHLDTRNAARISPRTMPVVAIRGSFPLAEGDEVEVVVRLWPTPFRQTWRVEAERIVVPTLIVDRMLAGPFPSWLHQHRFEDLGDGSTRLTDHVDYHLPLGWLGSCADALLVRRLMARMFRHRQARTRELLEEIVGKRGNG
;
A
#
# COMPACT_ATOMS: atom_id res chain seq x y z
N MET A 1 -3.73 -5.85 -27.34
CA MET A 1 -3.62 -6.02 -25.85
C MET A 1 -3.20 -4.67 -25.29
N GLN A 2 -4.13 -3.90 -24.75
CA GLN A 2 -3.79 -2.66 -24.04
C GLN A 2 -3.17 -3.12 -22.70
N GLY A 3 -1.87 -2.78 -22.52
CA GLY A 3 -1.20 -3.04 -21.25
C GLY A 3 -1.96 -2.35 -20.11
N MET A 4 -2.11 -3.05 -18.97
CA MET A 4 -2.72 -2.46 -17.79
C MET A 4 -1.92 -1.23 -17.39
N PRO A 5 -2.54 -0.11 -17.00
CA PRO A 5 -1.79 1.00 -16.43
C PRO A 5 -1.03 0.50 -15.22
N LEU A 6 0.26 0.73 -15.26
CA LEU A 6 1.21 0.30 -14.24
C LEU A 6 1.68 1.51 -13.45
N PHE A 7 1.64 1.39 -12.13
CA PHE A 7 2.30 2.32 -11.23
C PHE A 7 3.36 1.58 -10.41
N GLU A 8 4.57 2.11 -10.35
CA GLU A 8 5.63 1.56 -9.52
C GLU A 8 6.38 2.67 -8.78
N ARG A 9 6.71 2.43 -7.52
CA ARG A 9 7.52 3.31 -6.70
C ARG A 9 8.32 2.52 -5.68
N ALA A 10 9.61 2.84 -5.56
CA ALA A 10 10.50 2.27 -4.56
C ALA A 10 11.03 3.32 -3.58
N CYS A 11 11.34 2.88 -2.36
CA CYS A 11 12.11 3.63 -1.37
C CYS A 11 13.02 2.69 -0.57
N VAL A 12 14.02 3.25 0.09
CA VAL A 12 14.86 2.53 1.05
C VAL A 12 14.42 2.91 2.47
N VAL A 13 14.23 1.89 3.30
CA VAL A 13 13.89 1.98 4.72
C VAL A 13 15.06 1.45 5.52
N ARG A 14 15.58 2.24 6.47
CA ARG A 14 16.68 1.82 7.35
C ARG A 14 16.14 0.96 8.50
N ALA A 15 15.66 -0.21 8.13
CA ALA A 15 15.16 -1.23 9.03
C ALA A 15 15.36 -2.62 8.41
N PRO A 16 15.55 -3.67 9.22
CA PRO A 16 15.65 -5.04 8.75
C PRO A 16 14.42 -5.48 7.97
N ILE A 17 14.58 -6.32 6.97
CA ILE A 17 13.50 -6.80 6.10
C ILE A 17 12.35 -7.42 6.89
N ALA A 18 12.63 -8.15 7.96
CA ALA A 18 11.63 -8.75 8.82
C ALA A 18 10.71 -7.70 9.49
N ASP A 19 11.27 -6.57 9.92
CA ASP A 19 10.50 -5.49 10.55
C ASP A 19 9.63 -4.76 9.52
N VAL A 20 10.18 -4.49 8.31
CA VAL A 20 9.44 -3.82 7.23
C VAL A 20 8.31 -4.71 6.73
N PHE A 21 8.57 -6.00 6.58
CA PHE A 21 7.57 -6.99 6.17
C PHE A 21 6.46 -7.13 7.22
N ALA A 22 6.80 -7.33 8.50
CA ALA A 22 5.82 -7.45 9.60
C ALA A 22 4.95 -6.19 9.73
N PHE A 23 5.51 -5.00 9.49
CA PHE A 23 4.77 -3.74 9.49
C PHE A 23 3.65 -3.75 8.43
N HIS A 24 3.90 -4.32 7.26
CA HIS A 24 2.92 -4.40 6.17
C HIS A 24 1.90 -5.51 6.36
N LEU A 25 2.27 -6.62 7.03
CA LEU A 25 1.31 -7.68 7.41
C LEU A 25 0.24 -7.19 8.40
N ASP A 26 0.55 -6.18 9.18
CA ASP A 26 -0.43 -5.54 10.05
C ASP A 26 -1.11 -4.36 9.31
N THR A 27 -2.19 -4.66 8.58
CA THR A 27 -2.92 -3.65 7.78
C THR A 27 -3.43 -2.47 8.62
N ARG A 28 -3.52 -2.60 9.97
CA ARG A 28 -3.86 -1.47 10.85
C ARG A 28 -2.87 -0.31 10.68
N ASN A 29 -1.63 -0.61 10.31
CA ASN A 29 -0.63 0.41 10.00
C ASN A 29 -1.01 1.27 8.78
N ALA A 30 -1.90 0.81 7.90
CA ALA A 30 -2.39 1.61 6.79
C ALA A 30 -3.03 2.94 7.26
N ALA A 31 -3.70 2.95 8.42
CA ALA A 31 -4.25 4.17 9.01
C ALA A 31 -3.15 5.17 9.43
N ARG A 32 -1.98 4.67 9.86
CA ARG A 32 -0.85 5.48 10.33
C ARG A 32 -0.07 6.14 9.19
N ILE A 33 -0.12 5.53 8.00
CA ILE A 33 0.63 5.98 6.82
C ILE A 33 -0.25 6.64 5.76
N SER A 34 -1.57 6.65 5.92
CA SER A 34 -2.50 7.26 4.97
C SER A 34 -2.43 8.79 4.99
N PRO A 35 -2.50 9.46 3.82
CA PRO A 35 -2.48 10.90 3.75
C PRO A 35 -3.77 11.52 4.30
N ARG A 36 -3.68 12.75 4.80
CA ARG A 36 -4.84 13.50 5.31
C ARG A 36 -5.95 13.71 4.27
N THR A 37 -5.60 13.68 2.99
CA THR A 37 -6.57 13.82 1.88
C THR A 37 -7.38 12.55 1.66
N MET A 38 -6.92 11.40 2.17
CA MET A 38 -7.61 10.12 2.09
C MET A 38 -7.34 9.29 3.35
N PRO A 39 -7.81 9.77 4.53
CA PRO A 39 -7.56 9.07 5.77
C PRO A 39 -8.33 7.75 5.82
N VAL A 40 -7.66 6.71 6.30
CA VAL A 40 -8.31 5.46 6.68
C VAL A 40 -9.00 5.68 8.02
N VAL A 41 -10.32 5.46 8.04
CA VAL A 41 -11.17 5.74 9.21
C VAL A 41 -11.63 4.47 9.93
N ALA A 42 -11.57 3.32 9.27
CA ALA A 42 -11.81 2.02 9.90
C ALA A 42 -11.08 0.93 9.10
N ILE A 43 -10.67 -0.12 9.81
CA ILE A 43 -10.10 -1.35 9.24
C ILE A 43 -10.72 -2.51 9.98
N ARG A 44 -11.16 -3.54 9.25
CA ARG A 44 -11.74 -4.77 9.78
C ARG A 44 -11.10 -5.97 9.11
N GLY A 45 -10.73 -6.97 9.87
CA GLY A 45 -10.09 -8.20 9.40
C GLY A 45 -9.28 -8.87 10.49
N SER A 46 -8.50 -9.88 10.12
CA SER A 46 -7.55 -10.57 10.99
C SER A 46 -6.16 -9.95 10.86
N PHE A 47 -5.40 -9.87 11.95
CA PHE A 47 -4.05 -9.30 11.97
C PHE A 47 -3.13 -10.08 12.89
N PRO A 48 -1.88 -10.40 12.47
CA PRO A 48 -1.33 -10.13 11.15
C PRO A 48 -2.08 -10.88 10.06
N LEU A 49 -2.00 -10.39 8.79
CA LEU A 49 -2.61 -11.04 7.63
C LEU A 49 -1.99 -12.41 7.36
N ALA A 50 -2.85 -13.36 7.01
CA ALA A 50 -2.46 -14.61 6.37
C ALA A 50 -2.94 -14.62 4.91
N GLU A 51 -2.33 -15.49 4.09
CA GLU A 51 -2.75 -15.68 2.70
C GLU A 51 -4.21 -16.16 2.65
N GLY A 52 -5.02 -15.52 1.82
CA GLY A 52 -6.45 -15.73 1.71
C GLY A 52 -7.32 -14.87 2.66
N ASP A 53 -6.72 -14.14 3.60
CA ASP A 53 -7.49 -13.26 4.48
C ASP A 53 -8.07 -12.06 3.71
N GLU A 54 -9.31 -11.71 4.05
CA GLU A 54 -9.96 -10.50 3.55
C GLU A 54 -9.91 -9.37 4.59
N VAL A 55 -9.65 -8.16 4.11
CA VAL A 55 -9.66 -6.94 4.93
C VAL A 55 -10.60 -5.92 4.32
N GLU A 56 -11.42 -5.30 5.17
CA GLU A 56 -12.17 -4.11 4.81
C GLU A 56 -11.45 -2.85 5.30
N VAL A 57 -11.16 -1.95 4.37
CA VAL A 57 -10.57 -0.64 4.65
C VAL A 57 -11.56 0.44 4.28
N VAL A 58 -11.99 1.23 5.25
CA VAL A 58 -12.88 2.36 5.03
C VAL A 58 -12.05 3.63 4.94
N VAL A 59 -12.09 4.27 3.78
CA VAL A 59 -11.41 5.56 3.52
C VAL A 59 -12.42 6.70 3.43
N ARG A 60 -12.03 7.88 3.85
CA ARG A 60 -12.81 9.12 3.68
C ARG A 60 -12.15 10.00 2.63
N LEU A 61 -12.92 10.48 1.68
CA LEU A 61 -12.43 11.39 0.63
C LEU A 61 -12.55 12.84 1.11
N TRP A 62 -11.49 13.36 1.68
CA TRP A 62 -11.45 14.77 2.16
C TRP A 62 -11.42 15.75 0.98
N PRO A 63 -12.16 16.88 1.03
CA PRO A 63 -12.91 17.44 2.15
C PRO A 63 -14.38 16.97 2.27
N THR A 64 -14.79 15.99 1.53
CA THR A 64 -16.16 15.50 1.51
C THR A 64 -16.47 14.60 2.71
N PRO A 65 -17.76 14.43 3.11
CA PRO A 65 -18.15 13.45 4.11
C PRO A 65 -18.19 12.02 3.57
N PHE A 66 -17.99 11.81 2.26
CA PHE A 66 -18.13 10.50 1.63
C PHE A 66 -17.08 9.52 2.13
N ARG A 67 -17.55 8.32 2.46
CA ARG A 67 -16.73 7.17 2.82
C ARG A 67 -16.84 6.13 1.72
N GLN A 68 -15.73 5.45 1.47
CA GLN A 68 -15.66 4.35 0.54
C GLN A 68 -15.06 3.14 1.23
N THR A 69 -15.71 1.99 1.10
CA THR A 69 -15.19 0.72 1.62
C THR A 69 -14.47 -0.01 0.51
N TRP A 70 -13.25 -0.40 0.78
CA TRP A 70 -12.43 -1.24 -0.09
C TRP A 70 -12.32 -2.61 0.55
N ARG A 71 -12.69 -3.66 -0.17
CA ARG A 71 -12.45 -5.03 0.25
C ARG A 71 -11.25 -5.55 -0.51
N VAL A 72 -10.28 -6.04 0.22
CA VAL A 72 -8.98 -6.48 -0.29
C VAL A 72 -8.69 -7.87 0.26
N GLU A 73 -8.21 -8.76 -0.58
CA GLU A 73 -7.74 -10.09 -0.20
C GLU A 73 -6.20 -10.11 -0.25
N ALA A 74 -5.58 -10.68 0.77
CA ALA A 74 -4.17 -11.05 0.73
C ALA A 74 -3.99 -12.28 -0.16
N GLU A 75 -3.88 -12.07 -1.47
CA GLU A 75 -3.86 -13.12 -2.49
C GLU A 75 -2.64 -14.03 -2.37
N ARG A 76 -1.49 -13.46 -2.01
CA ARG A 76 -0.24 -14.19 -1.87
C ARG A 76 0.69 -13.55 -0.86
N ILE A 77 1.31 -14.37 -0.02
CA ILE A 77 2.32 -13.95 0.95
C ILE A 77 3.54 -14.86 0.84
N VAL A 78 4.71 -14.27 0.52
CA VAL A 78 6.01 -14.96 0.52
C VAL A 78 6.93 -14.26 1.52
N VAL A 79 7.11 -14.86 2.68
CA VAL A 79 7.91 -14.31 3.78
C VAL A 79 9.41 -14.36 3.45
N PRO A 80 10.16 -13.30 3.64
CA PRO A 80 9.78 -11.93 3.98
C PRO A 80 9.77 -10.99 2.76
N THR A 81 9.53 -11.48 1.54
CA THR A 81 9.87 -10.79 0.29
C THR A 81 8.70 -10.23 -0.49
N LEU A 82 7.47 -10.75 -0.26
CA LEU A 82 6.32 -10.36 -1.10
C LEU A 82 5.00 -10.43 -0.33
N ILE A 83 4.17 -9.40 -0.50
CA ILE A 83 2.75 -9.40 -0.16
C ILE A 83 1.99 -8.94 -1.41
N VAL A 84 0.96 -9.68 -1.82
CA VAL A 84 0.11 -9.32 -2.95
C VAL A 84 -1.31 -9.12 -2.46
N ASP A 85 -1.83 -7.91 -2.66
CA ASP A 85 -3.17 -7.52 -2.30
C ASP A 85 -4.02 -7.37 -3.55
N ARG A 86 -5.14 -8.11 -3.62
CA ARG A 86 -6.12 -8.00 -4.69
C ARG A 86 -7.39 -7.33 -4.18
N MET A 87 -7.86 -6.30 -4.88
CA MET A 87 -9.14 -5.67 -4.58
C MET A 87 -10.29 -6.56 -5.03
N LEU A 88 -11.19 -6.90 -4.11
CA LEU A 88 -12.42 -7.64 -4.37
C LEU A 88 -13.60 -6.68 -4.63
N ALA A 89 -13.59 -5.52 -3.96
CA ALA A 89 -14.57 -4.47 -4.16
C ALA A 89 -13.96 -3.11 -3.82
N GLY A 90 -14.23 -2.10 -4.65
CA GLY A 90 -13.67 -0.76 -4.47
C GLY A 90 -13.86 0.12 -5.71
N PRO A 91 -13.10 1.22 -5.83
CA PRO A 91 -13.26 2.19 -6.90
C PRO A 91 -12.71 1.71 -8.25
N PHE A 92 -11.89 0.65 -8.26
CA PHE A 92 -11.25 0.14 -9.46
C PHE A 92 -11.89 -1.20 -9.87
N PRO A 93 -12.21 -1.40 -11.16
CA PRO A 93 -12.66 -2.70 -11.67
C PRO A 93 -11.64 -3.81 -11.50
N SER A 94 -10.35 -3.45 -11.49
CA SER A 94 -9.24 -4.34 -11.22
C SER A 94 -8.13 -3.56 -10.51
N TRP A 95 -7.57 -4.17 -9.47
CA TRP A 95 -6.44 -3.65 -8.72
C TRP A 95 -5.67 -4.81 -8.12
N LEU A 96 -4.38 -4.89 -8.45
CA LEU A 96 -3.44 -5.81 -7.86
C LEU A 96 -2.24 -5.02 -7.37
N HIS A 97 -1.99 -5.06 -6.06
CA HIS A 97 -0.91 -4.33 -5.42
C HIS A 97 0.10 -5.30 -4.84
N GLN A 98 1.33 -5.21 -5.29
CA GLN A 98 2.44 -6.00 -4.78
C GLN A 98 3.35 -5.12 -3.95
N HIS A 99 3.54 -5.49 -2.68
CA HIS A 99 4.61 -5.01 -1.83
C HIS A 99 5.80 -5.95 -1.97
N ARG A 100 6.89 -5.49 -2.57
CA ARG A 100 8.12 -6.26 -2.74
C ARG A 100 9.17 -5.73 -1.78
N PHE A 101 9.81 -6.64 -1.07
CA PHE A 101 10.83 -6.32 -0.07
C PHE A 101 12.14 -7.00 -0.46
N GLU A 102 13.24 -6.22 -0.47
CA GLU A 102 14.59 -6.69 -0.78
C GLU A 102 15.54 -6.26 0.33
N ASP A 103 16.24 -7.23 0.93
CA ASP A 103 17.29 -6.96 1.90
C ASP A 103 18.53 -6.43 1.16
N LEU A 104 19.02 -5.25 1.57
CA LEU A 104 20.19 -4.63 0.95
C LEU A 104 21.52 -5.06 1.60
N GLY A 105 21.46 -5.89 2.67
CA GLY A 105 22.64 -6.45 3.31
C GLY A 105 23.34 -5.50 4.30
N ASP A 106 22.87 -4.25 4.43
CA ASP A 106 23.43 -3.23 5.33
C ASP A 106 22.47 -2.89 6.49
N GLY A 107 21.48 -3.77 6.75
CA GLY A 107 20.42 -3.54 7.74
C GLY A 107 19.29 -2.64 7.23
N SER A 108 19.30 -2.33 5.94
CA SER A 108 18.20 -1.61 5.29
C SER A 108 17.44 -2.48 4.27
N THR A 109 16.24 -2.06 3.93
CA THR A 109 15.33 -2.77 3.04
C THR A 109 14.86 -1.86 1.91
N ARG A 110 14.92 -2.34 0.67
CA ARG A 110 14.20 -1.71 -0.44
C ARG A 110 12.75 -2.19 -0.43
N LEU A 111 11.83 -1.25 -0.26
CA LEU A 111 10.39 -1.44 -0.42
C LEU A 111 9.97 -0.92 -1.78
N THR A 112 9.36 -1.80 -2.61
CA THR A 112 8.78 -1.43 -3.90
C THR A 112 7.29 -1.71 -3.88
N ASP A 113 6.49 -0.66 -4.09
CA ASP A 113 5.06 -0.77 -4.35
C ASP A 113 4.86 -0.84 -5.86
N HIS A 114 4.24 -1.92 -6.33
CA HIS A 114 3.92 -2.17 -7.73
C HIS A 114 2.43 -2.41 -7.86
N VAL A 115 1.74 -1.58 -8.63
CA VAL A 115 0.28 -1.59 -8.73
C VAL A 115 -0.16 -1.70 -10.17
N ASP A 116 -0.84 -2.81 -10.47
CA ASP A 116 -1.58 -3.01 -11.72
C ASP A 116 -3.04 -2.66 -11.48
N TYR A 117 -3.63 -1.75 -12.26
CA TYR A 117 -5.00 -1.33 -12.06
C TYR A 117 -5.71 -1.00 -13.35
N HIS A 118 -7.06 -1.07 -13.34
CA HIS A 118 -7.91 -0.58 -14.42
C HIS A 118 -8.84 0.50 -13.90
N LEU A 119 -9.08 1.50 -14.75
CA LEU A 119 -10.09 2.52 -14.49
C LEU A 119 -11.41 2.13 -15.16
N PRO A 120 -12.56 2.43 -14.55
CA PRO A 120 -13.84 2.36 -15.26
C PRO A 120 -13.80 3.33 -16.43
N LEU A 121 -14.62 3.14 -17.44
CA LEU A 121 -14.78 4.05 -18.60
C LEU A 121 -13.83 3.84 -19.80
N GLY A 122 -13.15 2.71 -19.92
CA GLY A 122 -12.39 2.35 -21.11
C GLY A 122 -11.34 3.40 -21.51
N TRP A 123 -11.36 3.91 -22.76
CA TRP A 123 -10.38 4.87 -23.29
C TRP A 123 -10.42 6.24 -22.58
N LEU A 124 -11.61 6.68 -22.11
CA LEU A 124 -11.74 7.90 -21.30
C LEU A 124 -11.07 7.72 -19.94
N GLY A 125 -11.14 6.51 -19.38
CA GLY A 125 -10.40 6.15 -18.17
C GLY A 125 -8.88 6.24 -18.35
N SER A 126 -8.36 5.82 -19.50
CA SER A 126 -6.91 5.93 -19.80
C SER A 126 -6.42 7.37 -19.89
N CYS A 127 -7.21 8.28 -20.45
CA CYS A 127 -6.89 9.70 -20.46
C CYS A 127 -6.91 10.30 -19.06
N ALA A 128 -7.92 9.93 -18.25
CA ALA A 128 -8.02 10.36 -16.84
C ALA A 128 -6.85 9.81 -16.03
N ASP A 129 -6.41 8.57 -16.29
CA ASP A 129 -5.22 8.00 -15.65
C ASP A 129 -3.98 8.83 -15.94
N ALA A 130 -3.71 9.11 -17.22
CA ALA A 130 -2.51 9.85 -17.62
C ALA A 130 -2.44 11.26 -17.01
N LEU A 131 -3.58 11.92 -16.84
CA LEU A 131 -3.63 13.31 -16.38
C LEU A 131 -3.80 13.47 -14.86
N LEU A 132 -4.53 12.58 -14.22
CA LEU A 132 -4.95 12.75 -12.83
C LEU A 132 -4.55 11.59 -11.93
N VAL A 133 -4.97 10.35 -12.26
CA VAL A 133 -4.86 9.21 -11.33
C VAL A 133 -3.40 8.87 -11.04
N ARG A 134 -2.52 8.85 -12.04
CA ARG A 134 -1.08 8.62 -11.82
C ARG A 134 -0.45 9.64 -10.90
N ARG A 135 -0.83 10.93 -11.02
CA ARG A 135 -0.34 11.99 -10.13
C ARG A 135 -0.85 11.81 -8.70
N LEU A 136 -2.13 11.44 -8.54
CA LEU A 136 -2.72 11.18 -7.23
C LEU A 136 -2.06 9.95 -6.57
N MET A 137 -1.87 8.87 -7.32
CA MET A 137 -1.18 7.67 -6.83
C MET A 137 0.27 7.99 -6.45
N ALA A 138 1.02 8.68 -7.31
CA ALA A 138 2.39 9.08 -7.03
C ALA A 138 2.50 9.91 -5.73
N ARG A 139 1.55 10.82 -5.50
CA ARG A 139 1.48 11.62 -4.27
C ARG A 139 1.13 10.76 -3.05
N MET A 140 0.16 9.88 -3.18
CA MET A 140 -0.28 8.98 -2.12
C MET A 140 0.85 8.03 -1.69
N PHE A 141 1.45 7.32 -2.64
CA PHE A 141 2.53 6.37 -2.35
C PHE A 141 3.80 7.06 -1.84
N ARG A 142 4.13 8.24 -2.35
CA ARG A 142 5.23 9.04 -1.78
C ARG A 142 5.00 9.34 -0.30
N HIS A 143 3.78 9.76 0.07
CA HIS A 143 3.43 10.03 1.46
C HIS A 143 3.48 8.74 2.29
N ARG A 144 2.88 7.65 1.83
CA ARG A 144 2.87 6.36 2.54
C ARG A 144 4.28 5.85 2.80
N GLN A 145 5.14 5.83 1.77
CA GLN A 145 6.52 5.38 1.91
C GLN A 145 7.34 6.26 2.85
N ALA A 146 7.17 7.60 2.79
CA ALA A 146 7.83 8.51 3.72
C ALA A 146 7.42 8.23 5.17
N ARG A 147 6.12 8.06 5.42
CA ARG A 147 5.60 7.76 6.77
C ARG A 147 6.02 6.37 7.26
N THR A 148 6.02 5.35 6.37
CA THR A 148 6.53 4.02 6.69
C THR A 148 7.98 4.09 7.15
N ARG A 149 8.82 4.80 6.40
CA ARG A 149 10.24 4.99 6.73
C ARG A 149 10.41 5.66 8.09
N GLU A 150 9.74 6.79 8.32
CA GLU A 150 9.82 7.52 9.59
C GLU A 150 9.44 6.63 10.79
N LEU A 151 8.32 5.91 10.70
CA LEU A 151 7.83 5.07 11.78
C LEU A 151 8.75 3.89 12.07
N LEU A 152 9.28 3.23 11.04
CA LEU A 152 10.16 2.08 11.22
C LEU A 152 11.56 2.49 11.70
N GLU A 153 12.13 3.56 11.15
CA GLU A 153 13.43 4.06 11.58
C GLU A 153 13.40 4.55 13.04
N GLU A 154 12.27 5.13 13.49
CA GLU A 154 12.06 5.48 14.90
C GLU A 154 12.01 4.23 15.80
N ILE A 155 11.31 3.18 15.38
CA ILE A 155 11.19 1.92 16.14
C ILE A 155 12.57 1.25 16.28
N VAL A 156 13.32 1.15 15.18
CA VAL A 156 14.65 0.54 15.18
C VAL A 156 15.64 1.36 16.01
N GLY A 157 15.60 2.70 15.87
CA GLY A 157 16.45 3.59 16.65
C GLY A 157 16.24 3.47 18.17
N LYS A 158 14.99 3.27 18.63
CA LYS A 158 14.67 3.04 20.04
C LYS A 158 15.18 1.70 20.56
N ARG A 159 15.17 0.65 19.73
CA ARG A 159 15.71 -0.68 20.11
C ARG A 159 17.23 -0.67 20.23
N GLY A 160 17.93 0.15 19.45
CA GLY A 160 19.40 0.26 19.50
C GLY A 160 19.96 1.06 20.67
N ASN A 161 19.11 1.86 21.37
CA ASN A 161 19.51 2.73 22.49
C ASN A 161 19.06 2.20 23.87
N GLY A 162 18.52 1.00 23.96
CA GLY A 162 18.11 0.32 25.19
C GLY A 162 18.91 -0.96 25.41
#